data_f25a55b83531e0d8731f7ccadabc431f
#
_entry.id   f25a55b83531e0d8731f7ccadabc431f
#
_cell.length_a   1.000
_cell.length_b   1.000
_cell.length_c   1.000
_cell.angle_alpha   90.00
_cell.angle_beta   90.00
_cell.angle_gamma   90.00
#
_symmetry.space_group_name_H-M   'P 1'
#
loop_
_entity.id
_entity.type
_entity.pdbx_description
1 polymer ?
#
loop_
_entity_poly.entity_id
_entity_poly.type
_entity_poly.pdbx_seq_one_letter_code
_entity_poly.pdbx_strand_id
1 'polypeptide(L)'
;MAYPRVREGDFIETLEGLIFDVKGIVHPPNRAIAYLRYYPNPKGNRVKAGINYAKVYDLEDRLTLLQRRYPRYLFFDPVAARQLQGVPRERVKRLYKPTERLQYLRNKEQHDSLEGVVVSFANRLQQEARVKASDLGISGSLQIGLHIPESDVDLIVYGRQASHAVQSALQHIHLTEDTAIEGYQ
;
A
#
# COMPACT_ATOMS: atom_id res chain seq x y z
N MET A 1 -11.10 -22.54 6.84
CA MET A 1 -10.02 -21.63 7.30
C MET A 1 -10.51 -20.17 7.28
N ALA A 2 -10.16 -19.33 8.27
CA ALA A 2 -10.54 -17.92 8.29
C ALA A 2 -9.84 -17.08 7.19
N TYR A 3 -10.39 -15.96 6.74
CA TYR A 3 -9.74 -15.03 5.85
C TYR A 3 -8.41 -14.57 6.50
N PRO A 4 -7.29 -14.45 5.76
CA PRO A 4 -6.08 -13.92 6.36
C PRO A 4 -6.36 -12.55 6.96
N ARG A 5 -5.82 -12.27 8.14
CA ARG A 5 -5.96 -10.93 8.75
C ARG A 5 -5.30 -9.89 7.86
N VAL A 6 -6.12 -9.03 7.31
CA VAL A 6 -5.71 -7.88 6.50
C VAL A 6 -6.19 -6.60 7.17
N ARG A 7 -5.47 -5.52 6.95
CA ARG A 7 -5.78 -4.20 7.49
C ARG A 7 -5.45 -3.11 6.47
N GLU A 8 -5.94 -1.93 6.72
CA GLU A 8 -5.60 -0.78 5.89
C GLU A 8 -4.09 -0.61 5.74
N GLY A 9 -3.67 -0.33 4.51
CA GLY A 9 -2.27 -0.29 4.10
C GLY A 9 -1.75 -1.61 3.49
N ASP A 10 -2.42 -2.75 3.72
CA ASP A 10 -2.11 -3.98 3.00
C ASP A 10 -2.59 -3.89 1.55
N PHE A 11 -1.92 -4.62 0.65
CA PHE A 11 -2.39 -4.82 -0.72
C PHE A 11 -2.62 -6.30 -1.00
N ILE A 12 -3.59 -6.57 -1.86
CA ILE A 12 -3.94 -7.92 -2.31
C ILE A 12 -3.74 -8.03 -3.81
N GLU A 13 -2.92 -8.97 -4.25
CA GLU A 13 -2.85 -9.42 -5.64
C GLU A 13 -3.78 -10.60 -5.84
N THR A 14 -4.62 -10.53 -6.86
CA THR A 14 -5.56 -11.59 -7.20
C THR A 14 -4.98 -12.58 -8.21
N LEU A 15 -5.65 -13.70 -8.41
CA LEU A 15 -5.26 -14.71 -9.40
C LEU A 15 -5.20 -14.15 -10.83
N GLU A 16 -6.00 -13.12 -11.13
CA GLU A 16 -5.98 -12.41 -12.42
C GLU A 16 -4.90 -11.34 -12.51
N GLY A 17 -4.12 -11.14 -11.44
CA GLY A 17 -3.09 -10.10 -11.38
C GLY A 17 -3.61 -8.70 -11.03
N LEU A 18 -4.91 -8.56 -10.67
CA LEU A 18 -5.43 -7.29 -10.18
C LEU A 18 -4.83 -6.99 -8.81
N ILE A 19 -4.52 -5.72 -8.54
CA ILE A 19 -3.97 -5.29 -7.26
C ILE A 19 -4.93 -4.34 -6.58
N PHE A 20 -5.36 -4.74 -5.38
CA PHE A 20 -6.32 -4.01 -4.55
C PHE A 20 -5.64 -3.47 -3.30
N ASP A 21 -6.03 -2.26 -2.93
CA ASP A 21 -5.65 -1.55 -1.71
C ASP A 21 -6.72 -1.83 -0.64
N VAL A 22 -6.35 -2.45 0.46
CA VAL A 22 -7.25 -2.81 1.57
C VAL A 22 -7.70 -1.57 2.31
N LYS A 23 -9.00 -1.50 2.62
CA LYS A 23 -9.60 -0.38 3.35
C LYS A 23 -10.24 -0.83 4.66
N GLY A 24 -9.82 -0.17 5.74
CA GLY A 24 -10.30 -0.46 7.08
C GLY A 24 -9.72 -1.74 7.69
N ILE A 25 -10.30 -2.13 8.82
CA ILE A 25 -9.86 -3.27 9.65
C ILE A 25 -10.95 -4.30 9.88
N VAL A 26 -12.18 -3.98 9.51
CA VAL A 26 -13.35 -4.87 9.64
C VAL A 26 -13.80 -5.30 8.26
N HIS A 27 -13.89 -6.60 8.04
CA HIS A 27 -14.20 -7.19 6.76
C HIS A 27 -15.25 -8.29 6.89
N PRO A 28 -16.06 -8.53 5.85
CA PRO A 28 -16.92 -9.71 5.80
C PRO A 28 -16.11 -11.02 5.92
N PRO A 29 -16.72 -12.12 6.41
CA PRO A 29 -15.98 -13.37 6.67
C PRO A 29 -15.30 -14.00 5.45
N ASN A 30 -15.84 -13.76 4.25
CA ASN A 30 -15.42 -14.40 3.00
C ASN A 30 -14.61 -13.50 2.05
N ARG A 31 -14.41 -12.20 2.40
CA ARG A 31 -13.70 -11.25 1.55
C ARG A 31 -13.09 -10.10 2.33
N ALA A 32 -12.07 -9.45 1.76
CA ALA A 32 -11.58 -8.18 2.25
C ALA A 32 -12.23 -7.03 1.50
N ILE A 33 -12.68 -5.99 2.20
CA ILE A 33 -13.02 -4.70 1.58
C ILE A 33 -11.71 -4.09 1.08
N ALA A 34 -11.62 -3.90 -0.23
CA ALA A 34 -10.42 -3.40 -0.87
C ALA A 34 -10.78 -2.78 -2.23
N TYR A 35 -10.05 -1.74 -2.62
CA TYR A 35 -10.33 -0.99 -3.84
C TYR A 35 -9.26 -1.24 -4.88
N LEU A 36 -9.67 -1.47 -6.13
CA LEU A 36 -8.77 -1.70 -7.25
C LEU A 36 -7.85 -0.49 -7.45
N ARG A 37 -6.54 -0.73 -7.51
CA ARG A 37 -5.51 0.30 -7.73
C ARG A 37 -4.73 0.09 -9.02
N TYR A 38 -4.42 -1.18 -9.35
CA TYR A 38 -3.67 -1.52 -10.55
C TYR A 38 -4.26 -2.78 -11.20
N TYR A 39 -4.15 -2.83 -12.52
CA TYR A 39 -4.53 -4.00 -13.31
C TYR A 39 -3.54 -4.22 -14.45
N PRO A 40 -3.33 -5.48 -14.90
CA PRO A 40 -2.52 -5.78 -16.06
C PRO A 40 -3.08 -5.09 -17.31
N ASN A 41 -2.23 -4.28 -17.96
CA ASN A 41 -2.59 -3.54 -19.16
C ASN A 41 -1.35 -3.33 -20.04
N PRO A 42 -1.32 -3.84 -21.29
CA PRO A 42 -0.17 -3.66 -22.19
C PRO A 42 0.24 -2.21 -22.41
N LYS A 43 -0.69 -1.26 -22.26
CA LYS A 43 -0.44 0.20 -22.37
C LYS A 43 -0.11 0.85 -21.01
N GLY A 44 0.01 0.07 -19.95
CA GLY A 44 0.37 0.57 -18.63
C GLY A 44 1.84 1.00 -18.58
N ASN A 45 2.10 2.05 -17.81
CA ASN A 45 3.44 2.65 -17.67
C ASN A 45 4.23 2.12 -16.45
N ARG A 46 3.72 1.13 -15.76
CA ARG A 46 4.38 0.52 -14.60
C ARG A 46 4.65 -0.96 -14.89
N VAL A 47 5.83 -1.42 -14.52
CA VAL A 47 6.26 -2.79 -14.85
C VAL A 47 6.58 -3.58 -13.58
N LYS A 48 6.08 -4.82 -13.53
CA LYS A 48 6.40 -5.76 -12.47
C LYS A 48 6.51 -7.16 -13.05
N ALA A 49 7.65 -7.82 -12.85
CA ALA A 49 7.91 -9.16 -13.36
C ALA A 49 7.59 -9.31 -14.88
N GLY A 50 7.94 -8.30 -15.69
CA GLY A 50 7.70 -8.30 -17.13
C GLY A 50 6.26 -8.01 -17.57
N ILE A 51 5.35 -7.74 -16.63
CA ILE A 51 3.95 -7.41 -16.92
C ILE A 51 3.74 -5.91 -16.74
N ASN A 52 3.13 -5.27 -17.74
CA ASN A 52 2.74 -3.87 -17.69
C ASN A 52 1.43 -3.72 -16.90
N TYR A 53 1.38 -2.70 -16.05
CA TYR A 53 0.24 -2.34 -15.21
C TYR A 53 -0.19 -0.90 -15.45
N ALA A 54 -1.50 -0.68 -15.47
CA ALA A 54 -2.10 0.64 -15.40
C ALA A 54 -2.61 0.90 -13.98
N LYS A 55 -2.38 2.12 -13.46
CA LYS A 55 -2.97 2.62 -12.22
C LYS A 55 -4.35 3.19 -12.51
N VAL A 56 -5.34 2.86 -11.69
CA VAL A 56 -6.69 3.44 -11.81
C VAL A 56 -6.87 4.45 -10.69
N TYR A 57 -7.02 5.72 -11.05
CA TYR A 57 -7.15 6.82 -10.08
C TYR A 57 -8.61 7.05 -9.72
N ASP A 58 -9.46 7.16 -10.72
CA ASP A 58 -10.86 7.51 -10.59
C ASP A 58 -11.72 6.35 -10.08
N LEU A 59 -12.71 6.66 -9.23
CA LEU A 59 -13.60 5.67 -8.64
C LEU A 59 -14.58 5.10 -9.67
N GLU A 60 -15.07 5.94 -10.59
CA GLU A 60 -16.01 5.51 -11.63
C GLU A 60 -15.32 4.58 -12.63
N ASP A 61 -14.08 4.90 -13.01
CA ASP A 61 -13.26 4.03 -13.87
C ASP A 61 -13.03 2.66 -13.23
N ARG A 62 -12.77 2.61 -11.90
CA ARG A 62 -12.64 1.35 -11.15
C ARG A 62 -13.94 0.55 -11.20
N LEU A 63 -15.07 1.21 -10.94
CA LEU A 63 -16.38 0.55 -10.97
C LEU A 63 -16.71 0.04 -12.36
N THR A 64 -16.53 0.86 -13.39
CA THR A 64 -16.76 0.49 -14.79
C THR A 64 -15.89 -0.69 -15.22
N LEU A 65 -14.61 -0.68 -14.89
CA LEU A 65 -13.69 -1.78 -15.18
C LEU A 65 -14.13 -3.08 -14.49
N LEU A 66 -14.47 -2.99 -13.19
CA LEU A 66 -14.90 -4.16 -12.42
C LEU A 66 -16.25 -4.68 -12.90
N GLN A 67 -17.24 -3.83 -13.16
CA GLN A 67 -18.54 -4.22 -13.67
C GLN A 67 -18.43 -4.98 -15.00
N ARG A 68 -17.61 -4.48 -15.91
CA ARG A 68 -17.48 -5.04 -17.27
C ARG A 68 -16.64 -6.30 -17.32
N ARG A 69 -15.55 -6.37 -16.56
CA ARG A 69 -14.54 -7.45 -16.72
C ARG A 69 -14.39 -8.36 -15.52
N TYR A 70 -14.72 -7.87 -14.32
CA TYR A 70 -14.45 -8.58 -13.06
C TYR A 70 -15.56 -8.39 -12.02
N PRO A 71 -16.85 -8.64 -12.36
CA PRO A 71 -18.00 -8.33 -11.49
C PRO A 71 -17.96 -9.02 -10.13
N ARG A 72 -17.24 -10.13 -9.99
CA ARG A 72 -17.04 -10.87 -8.74
C ARG A 72 -16.38 -10.09 -7.61
N TYR A 73 -15.68 -8.98 -7.96
CA TYR A 73 -15.04 -8.08 -6.99
C TYR A 73 -15.98 -6.97 -6.51
N LEU A 74 -17.20 -6.93 -7.00
CA LEU A 74 -18.25 -6.05 -6.51
C LEU A 74 -19.24 -6.86 -5.68
N PHE A 75 -19.70 -6.30 -4.57
CA PHE A 75 -20.71 -6.93 -3.72
C PHE A 75 -21.55 -5.89 -2.98
N PHE A 76 -22.77 -6.24 -2.62
CA PHE A 76 -23.58 -5.42 -1.74
C PHE A 76 -23.19 -5.71 -0.30
N ASP A 77 -22.80 -4.68 0.45
CA ASP A 77 -22.50 -4.77 1.87
C ASP A 77 -23.74 -4.37 2.66
N PRO A 78 -24.34 -5.29 3.45
CA PRO A 78 -25.58 -4.98 4.17
C PRO A 78 -25.36 -4.02 5.35
N VAL A 79 -24.14 -3.94 5.90
CA VAL A 79 -23.81 -3.03 7.00
C VAL A 79 -23.66 -1.60 6.49
N ALA A 80 -22.95 -1.43 5.38
CA ALA A 80 -22.78 -0.12 4.73
C ALA A 80 -23.99 0.28 3.86
N ALA A 81 -24.95 -0.63 3.62
CA ALA A 81 -26.14 -0.48 2.77
C ALA A 81 -25.79 0.03 1.35
N ARG A 82 -24.65 -0.43 0.78
CA ARG A 82 -24.19 -0.01 -0.54
C ARG A 82 -23.32 -1.06 -1.22
N GLN A 83 -23.12 -0.87 -2.54
CA GLN A 83 -22.15 -1.65 -3.29
C GLN A 83 -20.72 -1.23 -2.93
N LEU A 84 -19.89 -2.21 -2.60
CA LEU A 84 -18.47 -2.06 -2.30
C LEU A 84 -17.62 -2.91 -3.23
N GLN A 85 -16.33 -2.58 -3.27
CA GLN A 85 -15.30 -3.42 -3.88
C GLN A 85 -14.68 -4.33 -2.82
N GLY A 86 -14.37 -5.57 -3.19
CA GLY A 86 -13.73 -6.49 -2.26
C GLY A 86 -13.18 -7.73 -2.94
N VAL A 87 -12.13 -8.28 -2.35
CA VAL A 87 -11.45 -9.46 -2.86
C VAL A 87 -11.96 -10.69 -2.13
N PRO A 88 -12.65 -11.63 -2.83
CA PRO A 88 -13.01 -12.92 -2.26
C PRO A 88 -11.75 -13.71 -1.87
N ARG A 89 -11.86 -14.50 -0.80
CA ARG A 89 -10.74 -15.26 -0.24
C ARG A 89 -10.07 -16.18 -1.26
N GLU A 90 -10.87 -16.91 -2.00
CA GLU A 90 -10.42 -17.87 -3.02
C GLU A 90 -9.76 -17.21 -4.23
N ARG A 91 -9.80 -15.88 -4.32
CA ARG A 91 -9.15 -15.10 -5.38
C ARG A 91 -7.85 -14.46 -4.95
N VAL A 92 -7.47 -14.56 -3.68
CA VAL A 92 -6.20 -14.03 -3.17
C VAL A 92 -5.05 -14.91 -3.67
N LYS A 93 -4.17 -14.31 -4.47
CA LYS A 93 -2.91 -14.92 -4.92
C LYS A 93 -1.78 -14.59 -3.95
N ARG A 94 -1.68 -13.31 -3.57
CA ARG A 94 -0.62 -12.81 -2.69
C ARG A 94 -1.12 -11.65 -1.84
N LEU A 95 -0.63 -11.60 -0.61
CA LEU A 95 -0.81 -10.50 0.33
C LEU A 95 0.51 -9.75 0.47
N TYR A 96 0.45 -8.43 0.38
CA TYR A 96 1.59 -7.54 0.61
C TYR A 96 1.38 -6.77 1.90
N LYS A 97 2.34 -6.82 2.80
CA LYS A 97 2.30 -6.10 4.08
C LYS A 97 3.36 -5.00 4.12
N PRO A 98 3.01 -3.78 4.54
CA PRO A 98 3.93 -2.65 4.62
C PRO A 98 5.21 -2.95 5.41
N THR A 99 5.08 -3.61 6.55
CA THR A 99 6.23 -3.96 7.42
C THR A 99 7.18 -4.95 6.76
N GLU A 100 6.65 -5.96 6.06
CA GLU A 100 7.46 -6.95 5.33
C GLU A 100 8.20 -6.28 4.17
N ARG A 101 7.56 -5.33 3.48
CA ARG A 101 8.21 -4.59 2.39
C ARG A 101 9.35 -3.71 2.90
N LEU A 102 9.15 -2.96 3.98
CA LEU A 102 10.22 -2.14 4.55
C LEU A 102 11.40 -2.99 4.99
N GLN A 103 11.13 -4.13 5.64
CA GLN A 103 12.19 -5.06 6.03
C GLN A 103 12.92 -5.65 4.83
N TYR A 104 12.19 -6.02 3.77
CA TYR A 104 12.79 -6.47 2.52
C TYR A 104 13.72 -5.40 1.92
N LEU A 105 13.26 -4.16 1.86
CA LEU A 105 14.07 -3.06 1.35
C LEU A 105 15.34 -2.84 2.18
N ARG A 106 15.25 -2.87 3.50
CA ARG A 106 16.42 -2.75 4.39
C ARG A 106 17.50 -3.82 4.16
N ASN A 107 17.09 -5.01 3.75
CA ASN A 107 17.99 -6.14 3.51
C ASN A 107 18.40 -6.30 2.03
N LYS A 108 17.89 -5.45 1.14
CA LYS A 108 18.19 -5.48 -0.28
C LYS A 108 19.59 -4.90 -0.52
N GLU A 109 20.43 -5.58 -1.29
CA GLU A 109 21.82 -5.14 -1.56
C GLU A 109 21.90 -3.87 -2.43
N GLN A 110 20.99 -3.74 -3.38
CA GLN A 110 20.97 -2.61 -4.32
C GLN A 110 19.57 -1.97 -4.34
N HIS A 111 19.53 -0.68 -4.12
CA HIS A 111 18.31 0.13 -4.20
C HIS A 111 18.31 0.98 -5.47
N ASP A 112 17.15 1.23 -6.04
CA ASP A 112 17.00 2.41 -6.88
C ASP A 112 17.01 3.68 -6.01
N SER A 113 17.01 4.86 -6.67
CA SER A 113 17.12 6.15 -5.97
C SER A 113 16.00 6.35 -4.95
N LEU A 114 14.75 5.99 -5.29
CA LEU A 114 13.61 6.18 -4.40
C LEU A 114 13.62 5.19 -3.24
N GLU A 115 13.94 3.93 -3.50
CA GLU A 115 14.09 2.91 -2.44
C GLU A 115 15.17 3.31 -1.42
N GLY A 116 16.31 3.84 -1.89
CA GLY A 116 17.40 4.31 -1.03
C GLY A 116 16.98 5.47 -0.11
N VAL A 117 16.29 6.47 -0.66
CA VAL A 117 15.74 7.60 0.10
C VAL A 117 14.77 7.10 1.17
N VAL A 118 13.85 6.21 0.79
CA VAL A 118 12.83 5.67 1.71
C VAL A 118 13.46 4.89 2.87
N VAL A 119 14.44 4.03 2.60
CA VAL A 119 15.12 3.25 3.63
C VAL A 119 15.89 4.16 4.58
N SER A 120 16.62 5.15 4.05
CA SER A 120 17.35 6.12 4.85
C SER A 120 16.41 6.92 5.76
N PHE A 121 15.32 7.44 5.20
CA PHE A 121 14.33 8.21 5.95
C PHE A 121 13.63 7.36 7.02
N ALA A 122 13.21 6.13 6.69
CA ALA A 122 12.56 5.23 7.64
C ALA A 122 13.50 4.84 8.80
N ASN A 123 14.79 4.64 8.53
CA ASN A 123 15.78 4.33 9.56
C ASN A 123 16.01 5.53 10.49
N ARG A 124 16.17 6.73 9.94
CA ARG A 124 16.28 7.96 10.70
C ARG A 124 15.06 8.18 11.59
N LEU A 125 13.86 8.08 10.99
CA LEU A 125 12.61 8.26 11.72
C LEU A 125 12.46 7.25 12.86
N GLN A 126 12.87 6.00 12.63
CA GLN A 126 12.87 4.95 13.65
C GLN A 126 13.78 5.29 14.83
N GLN A 127 14.97 5.80 14.56
CA GLN A 127 15.95 6.18 15.57
C GLN A 127 15.45 7.38 16.40
N GLU A 128 15.00 8.45 15.74
CA GLU A 128 14.51 9.66 16.39
C GLU A 128 13.25 9.40 17.24
N ALA A 129 12.31 8.65 16.70
CA ALA A 129 11.07 8.30 17.39
C ALA A 129 11.23 7.17 18.42
N ARG A 130 12.36 6.44 18.40
CA ARG A 130 12.64 5.26 19.25
C ARG A 130 11.55 4.20 19.19
N VAL A 131 10.99 3.98 17.99
CA VAL A 131 9.95 2.98 17.75
C VAL A 131 10.55 1.66 17.23
N LYS A 132 9.80 0.57 17.34
CA LYS A 132 10.24 -0.75 16.85
C LYS A 132 10.19 -0.78 15.32
N ALA A 133 11.07 -1.58 14.72
CA ALA A 133 11.04 -1.81 13.27
C ALA A 133 9.69 -2.38 12.78
N SER A 134 9.00 -3.16 13.63
CA SER A 134 7.67 -3.72 13.35
C SER A 134 6.54 -2.69 13.34
N ASP A 135 6.80 -1.50 13.87
CA ASP A 135 5.80 -0.44 13.95
C ASP A 135 5.80 0.46 12.71
N LEU A 136 6.81 0.30 11.83
CA LEU A 136 6.95 1.05 10.58
C LEU A 136 6.77 0.14 9.37
N GLY A 137 6.20 0.69 8.30
CA GLY A 137 6.05 0.01 7.03
C GLY A 137 5.98 0.97 5.85
N ILE A 138 6.12 0.43 4.64
CA ILE A 138 6.00 1.16 3.38
C ILE A 138 4.77 0.66 2.65
N SER A 139 3.87 1.57 2.27
CA SER A 139 2.66 1.30 1.49
C SER A 139 2.77 1.81 0.05
N GLY A 140 1.64 1.93 -0.62
CA GLY A 140 1.54 2.49 -1.95
C GLY A 140 2.25 1.67 -3.03
N SER A 141 2.74 2.38 -4.06
CA SER A 141 3.39 1.75 -5.20
C SER A 141 4.72 1.07 -4.85
N LEU A 142 5.45 1.61 -3.90
CA LEU A 142 6.69 1.04 -3.38
C LEU A 142 6.48 -0.32 -2.73
N GLN A 143 5.39 -0.49 -1.98
CA GLN A 143 5.07 -1.75 -1.32
C GLN A 143 4.95 -2.91 -2.30
N ILE A 144 4.32 -2.67 -3.42
CA ILE A 144 4.00 -3.71 -4.42
C ILE A 144 5.01 -3.78 -5.56
N GLY A 145 6.04 -2.91 -5.57
CA GLY A 145 7.05 -2.86 -6.62
C GLY A 145 6.53 -2.36 -7.97
N LEU A 146 5.59 -1.41 -7.94
CA LEU A 146 5.03 -0.71 -9.11
C LEU A 146 5.29 0.81 -9.05
N HIS A 147 6.29 1.24 -8.27
CA HIS A 147 6.70 2.64 -8.22
C HIS A 147 7.48 3.04 -9.49
N ILE A 148 7.49 4.32 -9.73
CA ILE A 148 8.30 5.03 -10.72
C ILE A 148 9.07 6.12 -9.97
N PRO A 149 10.07 6.77 -10.57
CA PRO A 149 10.88 7.79 -9.89
C PRO A 149 10.04 8.90 -9.22
N GLU A 150 8.92 9.25 -9.83
CA GLU A 150 8.01 10.31 -9.36
C GLU A 150 6.92 9.79 -8.40
N SER A 151 7.05 8.58 -7.88
CA SER A 151 6.07 8.03 -6.96
C SER A 151 6.21 8.63 -5.56
N ASP A 152 5.06 8.88 -4.94
CA ASP A 152 4.98 9.29 -3.54
C ASP A 152 5.50 8.20 -2.61
N VAL A 153 5.96 8.61 -1.42
CA VAL A 153 6.40 7.73 -0.34
C VAL A 153 5.32 7.64 0.73
N ASP A 154 4.66 6.50 0.80
CA ASP A 154 3.63 6.22 1.79
C ASP A 154 4.21 5.44 2.97
N LEU A 155 4.61 6.13 4.05
CA LEU A 155 5.00 5.51 5.32
C LEU A 155 3.78 5.19 6.17
N ILE A 156 3.72 3.99 6.74
CA ILE A 156 2.71 3.58 7.70
C ILE A 156 3.33 3.37 9.07
N VAL A 157 2.65 3.90 10.08
CA VAL A 157 3.01 3.72 11.48
C VAL A 157 1.90 2.96 12.20
N TYR A 158 2.26 1.86 12.83
CA TYR A 158 1.32 1.01 13.55
C TYR A 158 1.40 1.21 15.06
N GLY A 159 0.23 1.42 15.65
CA GLY A 159 0.11 1.58 17.09
C GLY A 159 0.08 3.04 17.57
N ARG A 160 -0.79 3.30 18.54
CA ARG A 160 -1.06 4.66 19.03
C ARG A 160 0.19 5.34 19.58
N GLN A 161 0.95 4.63 20.41
CA GLN A 161 2.17 5.18 21.01
C GLN A 161 3.24 5.48 19.95
N ALA A 162 3.46 4.55 19.01
CA ALA A 162 4.39 4.73 17.92
C ALA A 162 3.97 5.91 17.03
N SER A 163 2.68 6.05 16.71
CA SER A 163 2.16 7.17 15.91
C SER A 163 2.45 8.53 16.56
N HIS A 164 2.23 8.67 17.87
CA HIS A 164 2.56 9.92 18.60
C HIS A 164 4.07 10.19 18.61
N ALA A 165 4.88 9.16 18.87
CA ALA A 165 6.34 9.32 18.89
C ALA A 165 6.89 9.73 17.51
N VAL A 166 6.38 9.09 16.43
CA VAL A 166 6.76 9.43 15.05
C VAL A 166 6.32 10.84 14.69
N GLN A 167 5.11 11.25 15.06
CA GLN A 167 4.65 12.62 14.81
C GLN A 167 5.54 13.67 15.51
N SER A 168 5.94 13.43 16.75
CA SER A 168 6.86 14.32 17.49
C SER A 168 8.26 14.35 16.84
N ALA A 169 8.76 13.19 16.40
CA ALA A 169 10.03 13.10 15.71
C ALA A 169 10.03 13.85 14.38
N LEU A 170 8.95 13.73 13.58
CA LEU A 170 8.79 14.47 12.32
C LEU A 170 8.79 15.98 12.53
N GLN A 171 8.10 16.46 13.57
CA GLN A 171 8.13 17.89 13.93
C GLN A 171 9.55 18.36 14.28
N HIS A 172 10.31 17.55 15.04
CA HIS A 172 11.68 17.87 15.40
C HIS A 172 12.61 17.88 14.17
N ILE A 173 12.50 16.87 13.30
CA ILE A 173 13.27 16.79 12.04
C ILE A 173 12.99 18.01 11.16
N HIS A 174 11.73 18.40 11.01
CA HIS A 174 11.35 19.57 10.21
C HIS A 174 11.93 20.89 10.76
N LEU A 175 11.95 21.06 12.08
CA LEU A 175 12.47 22.24 12.73
C LEU A 175 14.02 22.34 12.68
N THR A 176 14.71 21.20 12.57
CA THR A 176 16.18 21.15 12.56
C THR A 176 16.78 21.16 11.16
N GLU A 177 16.01 20.92 10.12
CA GLU A 177 16.47 20.88 8.73
C GLU A 177 15.58 21.73 7.82
N ASP A 178 15.92 23.00 7.70
CA ASP A 178 15.29 23.94 6.75
C ASP A 178 15.56 23.60 5.27
N THR A 179 16.10 22.44 4.93
CA THR A 179 16.65 22.24 3.57
C THR A 179 16.36 20.91 2.88
N ALA A 180 15.84 19.89 3.53
CA ALA A 180 15.72 18.57 2.89
C ALA A 180 14.30 18.17 2.43
N ILE A 181 13.27 18.91 2.79
CA ILE A 181 11.86 18.59 2.45
C ILE A 181 11.22 19.58 1.47
N GLU A 182 11.89 20.66 1.09
CA GLU A 182 11.36 21.65 0.14
C GLU A 182 11.17 21.16 -1.31
N GLY A 183 11.30 19.89 -1.57
CA GLY A 183 11.17 19.29 -2.91
C GLY A 183 9.87 18.55 -3.22
N TYR A 184 8.89 18.51 -2.32
CA TYR A 184 7.64 17.75 -2.53
C TYR A 184 6.40 18.62 -2.25
N GLN A 185 6.19 19.61 -3.10
CA GLN A 185 4.88 20.22 -3.32
C GLN A 185 4.30 19.76 -4.65
#